data_4aa62c8b58258c73b71b83d9ba6148f7
#
_entry.id   4aa62c8b58258c73b71b83d9ba6148f7
#
_cell.length_a   1.000
_cell.length_b   1.000
_cell.length_c   1.000
_cell.angle_alpha   90.00
_cell.angle_beta   90.00
_cell.angle_gamma   90.00
#
_symmetry.space_group_name_H-M   'P 1'
#
loop_
_entity.id
_entity.type
_entity.pdbx_description
1 polymer ?
#
loop_
_entity_poly.entity_id
_entity_poly.type
_entity_poly.pdbx_seq_one_letter_code
_entity_poly.pdbx_strand_id
1 'polypeptide(L)' 'MQVNNGIPADHLISARWRKAQASNPSGACVEVAGLEDGGVAVRNSRHPAGPALIYTRAEIEAFLTGVKNGEFDDLGLCG' A
#
# COMPACT_ATOMS: atom_id res chain seq x y z
N MET A 1 12.57 4.46 -14.22
CA MET A 1 12.60 5.58 -13.27
C MET A 1 12.63 5.04 -11.86
N GLN A 2 13.55 5.54 -11.07
CA GLN A 2 13.71 5.06 -9.72
C GLN A 2 12.88 5.91 -8.76
N VAL A 3 12.12 5.25 -7.89
CA VAL A 3 11.26 5.91 -6.93
C VAL A 3 11.80 5.67 -5.54
N ASN A 4 12.01 6.73 -4.78
CA ASN A 4 12.56 6.63 -3.43
C ASN A 4 11.46 6.45 -2.41
N ASN A 5 11.73 5.58 -1.43
CA ASN A 5 10.83 5.41 -0.30
C ASN A 5 10.63 6.77 0.41
N GLY A 6 9.38 7.07 0.73
CA GLY A 6 9.04 8.34 1.36
C GLY A 6 8.68 9.45 0.39
N ILE A 7 8.76 9.20 -0.91
CA ILE A 7 8.34 10.18 -1.92
C ILE A 7 6.89 10.61 -1.65
N PRO A 8 6.54 11.89 -1.79
CA PRO A 8 5.14 12.27 -1.69
C PRO A 8 4.28 11.48 -2.67
N ALA A 9 3.21 10.88 -2.18
CA ALA A 9 2.41 9.96 -2.99
C ALA A 9 1.83 10.64 -4.24
N ASP A 10 1.53 11.94 -4.17
CA ASP A 10 1.00 12.67 -5.31
C ASP A 10 2.05 12.95 -6.39
N HIS A 11 3.34 12.68 -6.11
CA HIS A 11 4.37 12.72 -7.15
C HIS A 11 4.30 11.50 -8.07
N LEU A 12 3.61 10.44 -7.66
CA LEU A 12 3.42 9.25 -8.48
C LEU A 12 2.21 9.44 -9.38
N ILE A 13 2.34 10.34 -10.35
CA ILE A 13 1.20 10.84 -11.11
C ILE A 13 0.53 9.81 -12.00
N SER A 14 1.25 8.75 -12.36
CA SER A 14 0.68 7.66 -13.16
C SER A 14 0.23 6.48 -12.31
N ALA A 15 0.35 6.57 -10.99
CA ALA A 15 -0.01 5.49 -10.11
C ALA A 15 -1.54 5.29 -10.12
N ARG A 16 -1.94 4.03 -10.17
CA ARG A 16 -3.35 3.67 -10.06
C ARG A 16 -3.59 3.11 -8.67
N TRP A 17 -3.92 3.99 -7.77
CA TRP A 17 -4.15 3.63 -6.38
C TRP A 17 -5.45 2.87 -6.24
N ARG A 18 -5.41 1.78 -5.50
CA ARG A 18 -6.62 1.01 -5.20
C ARG A 18 -6.61 0.54 -3.76
N LYS A 19 -7.79 0.25 -3.26
CA LYS A 19 -8.01 -0.21 -1.90
C LYS A 19 -8.88 -1.47 -1.94
N ALA A 20 -8.86 -2.23 -0.84
CA ALA A 20 -9.70 -3.41 -0.74
C ALA A 20 -11.18 -3.02 -0.69
N GLN A 21 -12.04 -3.90 -1.19
CA GLN A 21 -13.48 -3.67 -1.13
C GLN A 21 -14.00 -3.60 0.31
N ALA A 22 -13.27 -4.22 1.23
CA ALA A 22 -13.62 -4.19 2.64
C ALA A 22 -13.32 -2.85 3.30
N SER A 23 -12.75 -1.91 2.55
CA SER A 23 -12.40 -0.61 3.09
C SER A 23 -13.61 0.15 3.58
N ASN A 24 -13.42 0.87 4.67
CA ASN A 24 -14.45 1.65 5.31
C ASN A 24 -14.91 2.79 4.39
N PRO A 25 -16.23 3.03 4.28
CA PRO A 25 -16.74 4.15 3.47
C PRO A 25 -16.23 5.51 3.92
N SER A 26 -15.77 5.65 5.17
CA SER A 26 -15.22 6.91 5.65
C SER A 26 -13.87 7.26 5.01
N GLY A 27 -13.29 6.36 4.23
CA GLY A 27 -12.03 6.61 3.56
C GLY A 27 -10.79 6.29 4.36
N ALA A 28 -10.93 5.68 5.52
CA ALA A 28 -9.79 5.29 6.37
C ALA A 28 -9.22 3.97 5.85
N CYS A 29 -8.45 4.03 4.77
CA CYS A 29 -8.00 2.86 4.03
C CYS A 29 -6.51 2.89 3.77
N VAL A 30 -5.96 1.69 3.56
CA VAL A 30 -4.65 1.52 2.97
C VAL A 30 -4.83 1.40 1.46
N GLU A 31 -4.08 2.18 0.69
CA GLU A 31 -4.12 2.14 -0.76
C GLU A 31 -2.78 1.67 -1.31
N VAL A 32 -2.84 0.89 -2.37
CA VAL A 32 -1.64 0.33 -3.01
C VAL A 32 -1.67 0.62 -4.51
N ALA A 33 -0.48 0.75 -5.09
CA ALA A 33 -0.35 0.93 -6.53
C ALA A 33 0.86 0.16 -7.02
N GLY A 34 0.71 -0.56 -8.13
CA GLY A 34 1.82 -1.25 -8.75
C GLY A 34 2.76 -0.25 -9.43
N LEU A 35 4.04 -0.53 -9.37
CA LEU A 35 5.08 0.28 -10.00
C LEU A 35 5.60 -0.43 -11.25
N GLU A 36 6.23 0.34 -12.15
CA GLU A 36 6.71 -0.19 -13.42
C GLU A 36 7.74 -1.31 -13.25
N ASP A 37 8.52 -1.25 -12.18
CA ASP A 37 9.57 -2.25 -11.94
C ASP A 37 9.06 -3.50 -11.22
N GLY A 38 7.75 -3.59 -11.01
CA GLY A 38 7.15 -4.72 -10.30
C GLY A 38 7.02 -4.50 -8.81
N GLY A 39 7.56 -3.41 -8.28
CA GLY A 39 7.38 -3.06 -6.89
C GLY A 39 5.99 -2.51 -6.61
N VAL A 40 5.75 -2.09 -5.39
CA VAL A 40 4.45 -1.59 -4.97
C VAL A 40 4.65 -0.37 -4.07
N ALA A 41 3.83 0.64 -4.29
CA ALA A 41 3.74 1.80 -3.42
C ALA A 41 2.52 1.64 -2.52
N VAL A 42 2.66 2.04 -1.26
CA VAL A 42 1.59 1.99 -0.27
C VAL A 42 1.41 3.38 0.31
N ARG A 43 0.17 3.83 0.43
CA ARG A 43 -0.10 5.12 1.06
C ARG A 43 -1.29 5.04 2.00
N ASN A 44 -1.37 6.05 2.88
CA ASN A 44 -2.52 6.24 3.75
C ASN A 44 -3.55 7.09 3.00
N SER A 45 -4.76 6.57 2.81
CA SER A 45 -5.79 7.29 2.05
C SER A 45 -6.21 8.62 2.70
N ARG A 46 -5.99 8.75 4.01
CA ARG A 46 -6.29 10.02 4.71
C ARG A 46 -5.26 11.10 4.45
N HIS A 47 -4.13 10.73 3.86
CA HIS A 47 -3.04 11.66 3.54
C HIS A 47 -2.52 11.34 2.14
N PRO A 48 -3.35 11.61 1.11
CA PRO A 48 -2.99 11.21 -0.26
C PRO A 48 -1.75 11.91 -0.80
N ALA A 49 -1.39 13.06 -0.24
CA ALA A 49 -0.15 13.75 -0.60
C ALA A 49 0.99 13.43 0.36
N GLY A 50 0.74 12.58 1.35
CA GLY A 50 1.77 12.17 2.31
C GLY A 50 2.77 11.21 1.70
N PRO A 51 3.72 10.72 2.51
CA PRO A 51 4.78 9.85 2.00
C PRO A 51 4.21 8.50 1.52
N ALA A 52 4.73 8.03 0.40
CA ALA A 52 4.45 6.68 -0.08
C ALA A 52 5.57 5.75 0.38
N LEU A 53 5.20 4.59 0.87
CA LEU A 53 6.15 3.54 1.21
C LEU A 53 6.39 2.70 -0.02
N ILE A 54 7.64 2.53 -0.38
CA ILE A 54 8.01 1.83 -1.62
C ILE A 54 8.62 0.49 -1.27
N TYR A 55 8.00 -0.57 -1.77
CA TYR A 55 8.45 -1.93 -1.50
C TYR A 55 8.83 -2.64 -2.80
N THR A 56 9.83 -3.50 -2.71
CA THR A 56 10.17 -4.37 -3.82
C THR A 56 9.09 -5.44 -3.97
N ARG A 57 9.09 -6.06 -5.16
CA ARG A 57 8.15 -7.16 -5.41
C ARG A 57 8.34 -8.28 -4.39
N ALA A 58 9.57 -8.64 -4.08
CA ALA A 58 9.85 -9.73 -3.12
C ALA A 58 9.30 -9.40 -1.74
N GLU A 59 9.44 -8.15 -1.31
CA GLU A 59 8.92 -7.71 -0.01
C GLU A 59 7.41 -7.81 0.04
N ILE A 60 6.75 -7.35 -1.01
CA ILE A 60 5.28 -7.39 -1.07
C ILE A 60 4.77 -8.82 -1.17
N GLU A 61 5.45 -9.67 -1.95
CA GLU A 61 5.04 -11.08 -2.04
C GLU A 61 5.10 -11.77 -0.68
N ALA A 62 6.16 -11.51 0.08
CA ALA A 62 6.29 -12.07 1.42
C ALA A 62 5.19 -11.56 2.35
N PHE A 63 4.90 -10.28 2.29
CA PHE A 63 3.84 -9.68 3.09
C PHE A 63 2.48 -10.28 2.76
N LEU A 64 2.15 -10.39 1.49
CA LEU A 64 0.86 -10.95 1.06
C LEU A 64 0.72 -12.41 1.45
N THR A 65 1.81 -13.17 1.37
CA THR A 65 1.81 -14.56 1.83
C THR A 65 1.51 -14.63 3.31
N GLY A 66 2.15 -13.78 4.11
CA GLY A 66 1.88 -13.71 5.55
C GLY A 66 0.44 -13.34 5.84
N VAL A 67 -0.11 -12.38 5.10
CA VAL A 67 -1.51 -11.99 5.27
C VAL A 67 -2.44 -13.16 4.98
N LYS A 68 -2.20 -13.86 3.87
CA LYS A 68 -3.04 -15.02 3.49
C LYS A 68 -2.95 -16.15 4.51
N ASN A 69 -1.82 -16.28 5.18
CA ASN A 69 -1.61 -17.30 6.20
C ASN A 69 -2.14 -16.89 7.58
N GLY A 70 -2.74 -15.70 7.68
CA GLY A 70 -3.30 -15.24 8.94
C GLY A 70 -2.29 -14.72 9.95
N GLU A 71 -1.05 -14.48 9.53
CA GLU A 71 0.03 -14.12 10.47
C GLU A 71 -0.18 -12.76 11.12
N PHE A 72 -0.97 -11.89 10.50
CA PHE A 72 -1.22 -10.54 11.00
C PHE A 72 -2.67 -10.32 11.44
N ASP A 73 -3.44 -11.39 11.57
CA ASP A 73 -4.87 -11.27 11.87
C ASP A 73 -5.11 -10.59 13.21
N ASP A 74 -4.21 -10.77 14.18
CA ASP A 74 -4.35 -10.14 15.48
C ASP A 74 -4.37 -8.61 15.39
N LEU A 75 -3.75 -8.04 14.37
CA LEU A 75 -3.75 -6.59 14.17
C LEU A 75 -5.11 -6.09 13.69
N GLY A 76 -5.86 -6.93 13.01
CA GLY A 76 -7.16 -6.58 12.48
C GLY A 76 -8.33 -7.00 13.37
N LEU A 77 -8.05 -7.80 14.38
CA LEU A 77 -9.11 -8.34 15.25
C LEU A 77 -9.39 -7.47 16.47
N CYS A 78 -8.62 -6.43 16.65
CA CYS A 78 -8.77 -5.55 17.79
C CYS A 78 -9.96 -4.59 17.64
N GLY A 79 -10.70 -4.76 16.59
CA GLY A 79 -11.90 -3.96 16.34
C GLY A 79 -13.01 -4.31 17.27
#